data_f4071896eddc355e809d990a60672ec9
#
_entry.id   f4071896eddc355e809d990a60672ec9
#
_cell.length_a   1.000
_cell.length_b   1.000
_cell.length_c   1.000
_cell.angle_alpha   90.00
_cell.angle_beta   90.00
_cell.angle_gamma   90.00
#
_symmetry.space_group_name_H-M   'P 1'
#
loop_
_entity.id
_entity.type
_entity.pdbx_description
1 polymer ?
#
loop_
_entity_poly.entity_id
_entity_poly.type
_entity_poly.pdbx_seq_one_letter_code
_entity_poly.pdbx_strand_id
1 'polypeptide(L)'
;MCVHKALEQGYRVRCFDLDSSHNQKIKRHYERRCEVILGDIRNTYLHPDLLDGIDVVIHNASLLPPLSEIQAALAEEVNVGATHALIRSMEACKRSPRLIFPSSVTVFGKSCPGEGVKTITDSVSPSDNYTRHKLTIEQILQRSSLQWVILRVGVSVDSRTLKTDRATLRQLLKIHPESPLEFIHPKDVAVAMCNAVSSKSVNRKILLIGGGKSCQVNHYRFLKAAFTALSLRLPYNNTNRESYYTHWMDSAEAQELLEFQNYSFEDYEQEMAKKLRFIRIGIWPLRPILNRLMPYALAKI
;
A
#
# COMPACT_ATOMS: atom_id res chain seq x y z
N MET A 1 -6.42 -8.36 -5.65
CA MET A 1 -7.39 -7.27 -5.85
C MET A 1 -7.24 -6.62 -7.21
N CYS A 2 -6.08 -6.06 -7.57
CA CYS A 2 -5.88 -5.39 -8.86
C CYS A 2 -6.19 -6.30 -10.07
N VAL A 3 -5.64 -7.53 -10.14
CA VAL A 3 -5.97 -8.51 -11.18
C VAL A 3 -7.47 -8.77 -11.31
N HIS A 4 -8.14 -8.96 -10.18
CA HIS A 4 -9.59 -9.19 -10.16
C HIS A 4 -10.35 -8.00 -10.74
N LYS A 5 -9.99 -6.77 -10.31
CA LYS A 5 -10.62 -5.54 -10.80
C LYS A 5 -10.35 -5.31 -12.28
N ALA A 6 -9.13 -5.56 -12.75
CA ALA A 6 -8.81 -5.44 -14.17
C ALA A 6 -9.62 -6.42 -15.03
N LEU A 7 -9.78 -7.67 -14.58
CA LEU A 7 -10.62 -8.67 -15.26
C LEU A 7 -12.11 -8.29 -15.26
N GLU A 8 -12.62 -7.70 -14.17
CA GLU A 8 -14.01 -7.17 -14.10
C GLU A 8 -14.24 -6.03 -15.09
N GLN A 9 -13.21 -5.22 -15.36
CA GLN A 9 -13.26 -4.14 -16.35
C GLN A 9 -13.04 -4.62 -17.80
N GLY A 10 -12.88 -5.93 -18.02
CA GLY A 10 -12.75 -6.53 -19.34
C GLY A 10 -11.33 -6.47 -19.93
N TYR A 11 -10.32 -6.10 -19.16
CA TYR A 11 -8.94 -6.11 -19.64
C TYR A 11 -8.40 -7.53 -19.81
N ARG A 12 -7.57 -7.73 -20.84
CA ARG A 12 -6.72 -8.91 -20.94
C ARG A 12 -5.52 -8.71 -20.02
N VAL A 13 -5.33 -9.65 -19.09
CA VAL A 13 -4.33 -9.51 -18.04
C VAL A 13 -3.24 -10.56 -18.18
N ARG A 14 -1.99 -10.12 -18.12
CA ARG A 14 -0.80 -10.95 -17.90
C ARG A 14 -0.25 -10.62 -16.53
N CYS A 15 -0.14 -11.61 -15.66
CA CYS A 15 0.47 -11.46 -14.33
C CYS A 15 1.89 -12.01 -14.36
N PHE A 16 2.82 -11.27 -13.77
CA PHE A 16 4.16 -11.75 -13.48
C PHE A 16 4.40 -11.62 -11.97
N ASP A 17 4.80 -12.71 -11.31
CA ASP A 17 5.07 -12.72 -9.88
C ASP A 17 6.14 -13.76 -9.54
N LEU A 18 6.72 -13.64 -8.34
CA LEU A 18 7.77 -14.53 -7.85
C LEU A 18 7.28 -15.98 -7.80
N ASP A 19 8.13 -16.92 -8.23
CA ASP A 19 7.84 -18.35 -8.10
C ASP A 19 7.96 -18.78 -6.64
N SER A 20 6.82 -18.91 -6.00
CA SER A 20 6.66 -19.35 -4.62
C SER A 20 5.49 -20.33 -4.51
N SER A 21 5.52 -21.20 -3.49
CA SER A 21 4.41 -22.12 -3.24
C SER A 21 3.05 -21.43 -3.07
N HIS A 22 3.06 -20.20 -2.55
CA HIS A 22 1.86 -19.37 -2.44
C HIS A 22 1.38 -18.90 -3.82
N ASN A 23 2.27 -18.35 -4.63
CA ASN A 23 1.93 -17.83 -5.95
C ASN A 23 1.57 -18.93 -6.97
N GLN A 24 2.14 -20.12 -6.82
CA GLN A 24 1.70 -21.30 -7.58
C GLN A 24 0.23 -21.67 -7.30
N LYS A 25 -0.25 -21.53 -6.05
CA LYS A 25 -1.68 -21.72 -5.72
C LYS A 25 -2.54 -20.63 -6.35
N ILE A 26 -2.08 -19.39 -6.31
CA ILE A 26 -2.77 -18.25 -6.94
C ILE A 26 -2.83 -18.45 -8.46
N LYS A 27 -1.72 -18.87 -9.10
CA LYS A 27 -1.69 -19.20 -10.53
C LYS A 27 -2.81 -20.17 -10.91
N ARG A 28 -2.96 -21.31 -10.21
CA ARG A 28 -4.04 -22.28 -10.46
C ARG A 28 -5.44 -21.69 -10.36
N HIS A 29 -5.62 -20.67 -9.53
CA HIS A 29 -6.91 -19.98 -9.40
C HIS A 29 -7.20 -19.05 -10.60
N TYR A 30 -6.17 -18.43 -11.18
CA TYR A 30 -6.33 -17.42 -12.22
C TYR A 30 -6.02 -17.89 -13.64
N GLU A 31 -5.28 -19.00 -13.85
CA GLU A 31 -4.79 -19.45 -15.16
C GLU A 31 -5.88 -19.68 -16.23
N ARG A 32 -7.15 -19.88 -15.82
CA ARG A 32 -8.29 -19.96 -16.74
C ARG A 32 -8.85 -18.59 -17.14
N ARG A 33 -8.42 -17.53 -16.49
CA ARG A 33 -8.96 -16.17 -16.65
C ARG A 33 -7.93 -15.18 -17.17
N CYS A 34 -6.65 -15.41 -16.91
CA CYS A 34 -5.56 -14.59 -17.36
C CYS A 34 -4.27 -15.39 -17.46
N GLU A 35 -3.30 -14.86 -18.20
CA GLU A 35 -1.96 -15.46 -18.28
C GLU A 35 -1.21 -15.19 -16.97
N VAL A 36 -0.60 -16.23 -16.38
CA VAL A 36 0.21 -16.12 -15.16
C VAL A 36 1.58 -16.72 -15.39
N ILE A 37 2.59 -15.88 -15.40
CA ILE A 37 4.01 -16.23 -15.52
C ILE A 37 4.65 -16.09 -14.14
N LEU A 38 5.39 -17.10 -13.71
CA LEU A 38 6.13 -17.07 -12.45
C LEU A 38 7.63 -16.96 -12.73
N GLY A 39 8.29 -16.03 -12.02
CA GLY A 39 9.71 -15.76 -12.17
C GLY A 39 10.17 -14.66 -11.21
N ASP A 40 11.46 -14.39 -11.20
CA ASP A 40 12.03 -13.30 -10.41
C ASP A 40 12.17 -12.04 -11.27
N ILE A 41 11.64 -10.92 -10.79
CA ILE A 41 11.67 -9.66 -11.52
C ILE A 41 13.09 -9.13 -11.77
N ARG A 42 14.07 -9.58 -10.99
CA ARG A 42 15.48 -9.26 -11.20
C ARG A 42 16.04 -9.92 -12.48
N ASN A 43 15.38 -10.96 -12.95
CA ASN A 43 15.77 -11.77 -14.12
C ASN A 43 14.80 -11.58 -15.30
N THR A 44 14.24 -10.37 -15.49
CA THR A 44 13.26 -10.10 -16.57
C THR A 44 13.84 -10.30 -17.98
N TYR A 45 15.16 -10.22 -18.16
CA TYR A 45 15.83 -10.58 -19.43
C TYR A 45 15.63 -12.06 -19.80
N LEU A 46 15.27 -12.94 -18.87
CA LEU A 46 14.93 -14.34 -19.15
C LEU A 46 13.51 -14.52 -19.70
N HIS A 47 12.71 -13.45 -19.72
CA HIS A 47 11.33 -13.41 -20.21
C HIS A 47 11.15 -12.34 -21.28
N PRO A 48 11.81 -12.48 -22.47
CA PRO A 48 11.79 -11.44 -23.51
C PRO A 48 10.37 -11.10 -23.98
N ASP A 49 9.46 -12.08 -23.95
CA ASP A 49 8.07 -11.92 -24.39
C ASP A 49 7.15 -11.33 -23.29
N LEU A 50 7.70 -11.02 -22.10
CA LEU A 50 6.89 -10.53 -20.97
C LEU A 50 6.13 -9.24 -21.33
N LEU A 51 6.72 -8.38 -22.14
CA LEU A 51 6.15 -7.10 -22.57
C LEU A 51 5.48 -7.18 -23.97
N ASP A 52 5.51 -8.32 -24.64
CA ASP A 52 4.90 -8.44 -25.96
C ASP A 52 3.38 -8.31 -25.91
N GLY A 53 2.82 -7.41 -26.71
CA GLY A 53 1.41 -7.11 -26.75
C GLY A 53 0.85 -6.44 -25.49
N ILE A 54 1.70 -5.88 -24.61
CA ILE A 54 1.29 -5.15 -23.41
C ILE A 54 1.16 -3.66 -23.72
N ASP A 55 0.00 -3.08 -23.39
CA ASP A 55 -0.26 -1.64 -23.53
C ASP A 55 0.02 -0.87 -22.23
N VAL A 56 -0.18 -1.51 -21.06
CA VAL A 56 -0.01 -0.89 -19.74
C VAL A 56 0.59 -1.88 -18.76
N VAL A 57 1.56 -1.43 -17.99
CA VAL A 57 2.15 -2.18 -16.86
C VAL A 57 1.74 -1.52 -15.55
N ILE A 58 1.14 -2.28 -14.62
CA ILE A 58 0.94 -1.90 -13.23
C ILE A 58 2.03 -2.59 -12.41
N HIS A 59 3.00 -1.82 -11.91
CA HIS A 59 4.19 -2.36 -11.27
C HIS A 59 4.09 -2.39 -9.76
N ASN A 60 3.51 -3.47 -9.22
CA ASN A 60 3.29 -3.66 -7.77
C ASN A 60 4.45 -4.38 -7.05
N ALA A 61 5.41 -4.94 -7.78
CA ALA A 61 6.51 -5.69 -7.17
C ALA A 61 7.39 -4.76 -6.33
N SER A 62 7.51 -5.05 -5.04
CA SER A 62 8.34 -4.28 -4.11
C SER A 62 8.55 -5.04 -2.80
N LEU A 63 9.76 -4.97 -2.23
CA LEU A 63 9.99 -5.32 -0.83
C LEU A 63 9.57 -4.14 0.04
N LEU A 64 8.62 -4.42 0.95
CA LEU A 64 8.06 -3.43 1.87
C LEU A 64 8.76 -3.49 3.24
N PRO A 65 8.67 -2.44 4.08
CA PRO A 65 9.07 -2.53 5.48
C PRO A 65 8.30 -3.65 6.23
N PRO A 66 8.95 -4.38 7.17
CA PRO A 66 10.32 -4.18 7.63
C PRO A 66 11.41 -4.82 6.74
N LEU A 67 11.05 -5.65 5.75
CA LEU A 67 12.01 -6.41 4.94
C LEU A 67 12.96 -5.50 4.14
N SER A 68 12.48 -4.37 3.64
CA SER A 68 13.31 -3.39 2.93
C SER A 68 14.44 -2.82 3.79
N GLU A 69 14.24 -2.80 5.11
CA GLU A 69 15.26 -2.31 6.05
C GLU A 69 16.20 -3.43 6.51
N ILE A 70 15.65 -4.64 6.72
CA ILE A 70 16.41 -5.81 7.18
C ILE A 70 17.29 -6.39 6.06
N GLN A 71 16.78 -6.41 4.83
CA GLN A 71 17.43 -6.96 3.64
C GLN A 71 17.71 -5.86 2.62
N ALA A 72 18.44 -4.82 3.04
CA ALA A 72 18.61 -3.58 2.27
C ALA A 72 19.16 -3.82 0.85
N ALA A 73 20.18 -4.69 0.69
CA ALA A 73 20.76 -5.00 -0.61
C ALA A 73 19.74 -5.67 -1.55
N LEU A 74 19.00 -6.67 -1.06
CA LEU A 74 17.93 -7.31 -1.83
C LEU A 74 16.82 -6.32 -2.17
N ALA A 75 16.46 -5.44 -1.25
CA ALA A 75 15.46 -4.42 -1.48
C ALA A 75 15.90 -3.42 -2.57
N GLU A 76 17.15 -3.01 -2.58
CA GLU A 76 17.72 -2.17 -3.65
C GLU A 76 17.65 -2.88 -5.01
N GLU A 77 18.07 -4.15 -5.08
CA GLU A 77 18.02 -4.93 -6.31
C GLU A 77 16.59 -5.05 -6.86
N VAL A 78 15.60 -5.34 -6.00
CA VAL A 78 14.21 -5.54 -6.41
C VAL A 78 13.51 -4.20 -6.66
N ASN A 79 13.57 -3.28 -5.70
CA ASN A 79 12.79 -2.05 -5.76
C ASN A 79 13.35 -1.04 -6.75
N VAL A 80 14.67 -0.97 -6.90
CA VAL A 80 15.34 0.00 -7.79
C VAL A 80 15.89 -0.69 -9.03
N GLY A 81 16.78 -1.65 -8.87
CA GLY A 81 17.49 -2.28 -9.98
C GLY A 81 16.53 -2.93 -10.99
N ALA A 82 15.66 -3.82 -10.52
CA ALA A 82 14.70 -4.51 -11.38
C ALA A 82 13.66 -3.55 -11.99
N THR A 83 13.20 -2.56 -11.22
CA THR A 83 12.25 -1.55 -11.73
C THR A 83 12.90 -0.69 -12.82
N HIS A 84 14.16 -0.28 -12.63
CA HIS A 84 14.91 0.47 -13.66
C HIS A 84 15.12 -0.35 -14.93
N ALA A 85 15.47 -1.65 -14.78
CA ALA A 85 15.61 -2.56 -15.91
C ALA A 85 14.28 -2.71 -16.68
N LEU A 86 13.16 -2.84 -15.95
CA LEU A 86 11.81 -2.89 -16.53
C LEU A 86 11.50 -1.61 -17.33
N ILE A 87 11.77 -0.42 -16.77
CA ILE A 87 11.57 0.87 -17.46
C ILE A 87 12.34 0.90 -18.77
N ARG A 88 13.64 0.53 -18.77
CA ARG A 88 14.47 0.49 -19.97
C ARG A 88 13.93 -0.50 -21.01
N SER A 89 13.47 -1.68 -20.58
CA SER A 89 12.87 -2.67 -21.46
C SER A 89 11.58 -2.15 -22.11
N MET A 90 10.76 -1.42 -21.35
CA MET A 90 9.54 -0.78 -21.85
C MET A 90 9.85 0.33 -22.86
N GLU A 91 10.89 1.14 -22.63
CA GLU A 91 11.36 2.17 -23.56
C GLU A 91 11.85 1.58 -24.89
N ALA A 92 12.45 0.38 -24.85
CA ALA A 92 12.94 -0.33 -26.03
C ALA A 92 11.82 -1.02 -26.83
N CYS A 93 10.59 -1.14 -26.29
CA CYS A 93 9.47 -1.75 -27.00
C CYS A 93 9.01 -0.86 -28.18
N LYS A 94 8.66 -1.48 -29.33
CA LYS A 94 8.07 -0.76 -30.48
C LYS A 94 6.82 0.06 -30.11
N ARG A 95 5.97 -0.51 -29.26
CA ARG A 95 4.85 0.18 -28.59
C ARG A 95 5.23 0.33 -27.13
N SER A 96 5.75 1.49 -26.79
CA SER A 96 6.16 1.78 -25.43
C SER A 96 4.96 1.70 -24.49
N PRO A 97 4.85 0.69 -23.60
CA PRO A 97 3.71 0.58 -22.70
C PRO A 97 3.68 1.74 -21.72
N ARG A 98 2.47 2.10 -21.22
CA ARG A 98 2.35 3.03 -20.08
C ARG A 98 2.74 2.32 -18.80
N LEU A 99 3.43 3.02 -17.88
CA LEU A 99 3.71 2.51 -16.54
C LEU A 99 2.84 3.19 -15.48
N ILE A 100 2.10 2.41 -14.72
CA ILE A 100 1.41 2.85 -13.49
C ILE A 100 2.26 2.38 -12.32
N PHE A 101 2.80 3.33 -11.57
CA PHE A 101 3.72 3.06 -10.46
C PHE A 101 3.11 3.47 -9.13
N PRO A 102 2.75 2.51 -8.25
CA PRO A 102 2.35 2.80 -6.89
C PRO A 102 3.56 3.19 -6.06
N SER A 103 3.66 4.48 -5.79
CA SER A 103 4.53 5.09 -4.80
C SER A 103 3.83 5.11 -3.44
N SER A 104 4.28 5.91 -2.51
CA SER A 104 3.77 5.95 -1.14
C SER A 104 3.72 7.36 -0.58
N VAL A 105 2.74 7.63 0.28
CA VAL A 105 2.68 8.84 1.12
C VAL A 105 3.92 9.00 2.00
N THR A 106 4.60 7.92 2.32
CA THR A 106 5.79 7.92 3.18
C THR A 106 6.96 8.71 2.60
N VAL A 107 6.95 9.04 1.30
CA VAL A 107 7.98 9.90 0.68
C VAL A 107 7.99 11.32 1.25
N PHE A 108 6.92 11.77 1.88
CA PHE A 108 6.90 13.05 2.60
C PHE A 108 7.66 13.04 3.92
N GLY A 109 8.09 11.86 4.38
CA GLY A 109 8.80 11.69 5.65
C GLY A 109 7.86 11.53 6.83
N LYS A 110 8.37 11.84 8.03
CA LYS A 110 7.60 11.72 9.27
C LYS A 110 6.69 12.91 9.49
N SER A 111 5.44 12.66 9.88
CA SER A 111 4.48 13.69 10.27
C SER A 111 4.63 14.13 11.72
N CYS A 112 4.16 15.34 12.01
CA CYS A 112 3.97 15.84 13.36
C CYS A 112 2.48 16.03 13.65
N PRO A 113 2.05 15.93 14.92
CA PRO A 113 0.69 16.31 15.33
C PRO A 113 0.39 17.77 14.93
N GLY A 114 -0.82 17.99 14.38
CA GLY A 114 -1.23 19.31 13.90
C GLY A 114 -0.69 19.70 12.52
N GLU A 115 0.05 18.82 11.87
CA GLU A 115 0.47 19.05 10.48
C GLU A 115 -0.74 19.08 9.53
N GLY A 116 -0.70 19.98 8.56
CA GLY A 116 -1.76 20.17 7.57
C GLY A 116 -1.85 19.02 6.55
N VAL A 117 -2.82 19.16 5.66
CA VAL A 117 -3.03 18.22 4.55
C VAL A 117 -1.91 18.37 3.52
N LYS A 118 -1.25 17.27 3.15
CA LYS A 118 -0.19 17.24 2.13
C LYS A 118 -0.77 17.39 0.74
N THR A 119 -0.05 18.13 -0.07
CA THR A 119 -0.29 18.33 -1.51
C THR A 119 0.87 17.74 -2.32
N ILE A 120 0.72 17.62 -3.62
CA ILE A 120 1.80 17.14 -4.50
C ILE A 120 3.01 18.08 -4.55
N THR A 121 2.83 19.36 -4.19
CA THR A 121 3.87 20.39 -4.19
C THR A 121 4.67 20.43 -2.89
N ASP A 122 4.22 19.71 -1.85
CA ASP A 122 4.97 19.63 -0.59
C ASP A 122 6.31 18.90 -0.79
N SER A 123 7.31 19.36 -0.02
CA SER A 123 8.65 18.78 -0.06
C SER A 123 8.65 17.33 0.38
N VAL A 124 9.41 16.49 -0.32
CA VAL A 124 9.66 15.09 0.05
C VAL A 124 10.86 14.98 0.96
N SER A 125 10.81 14.08 1.96
CA SER A 125 11.86 13.89 2.97
C SER A 125 12.06 12.39 3.27
N PRO A 126 12.56 11.60 2.30
CA PRO A 126 12.76 10.16 2.49
C PRO A 126 13.82 9.89 3.55
N SER A 127 13.53 9.03 4.53
CA SER A 127 14.44 8.77 5.66
C SER A 127 14.77 7.30 5.87
N ASP A 128 14.08 6.37 5.19
CA ASP A 128 14.38 4.94 5.21
C ASP A 128 14.66 4.40 3.79
N ASN A 129 15.08 3.15 3.67
CA ASN A 129 15.40 2.55 2.38
C ASN A 129 14.17 2.51 1.46
N TYR A 130 13.03 2.09 1.99
CA TYR A 130 11.81 1.98 1.20
C TYR A 130 11.40 3.31 0.58
N THR A 131 11.37 4.39 1.37
CA THR A 131 10.98 5.72 0.88
C THR A 131 11.99 6.29 -0.11
N ARG A 132 13.30 6.05 0.10
CA ARG A 132 14.35 6.40 -0.87
C ARG A 132 14.16 5.65 -2.19
N HIS A 133 13.90 4.33 -2.15
CA HIS A 133 13.65 3.53 -3.36
C HIS A 133 12.44 4.06 -4.15
N LYS A 134 11.33 4.34 -3.47
CA LYS A 134 10.13 4.90 -4.13
C LYS A 134 10.45 6.22 -4.82
N LEU A 135 11.13 7.14 -4.12
CA LEU A 135 11.48 8.45 -4.68
C LEU A 135 12.48 8.33 -5.83
N THR A 136 13.47 7.43 -5.74
CA THR A 136 14.42 7.15 -6.82
C THR A 136 13.69 6.73 -8.10
N ILE A 137 12.72 5.84 -8.00
CA ILE A 137 11.93 5.40 -9.15
C ILE A 137 11.01 6.52 -9.67
N GLU A 138 10.40 7.34 -8.81
CA GLU A 138 9.66 8.52 -9.24
C GLU A 138 10.55 9.43 -10.11
N GLN A 139 11.79 9.69 -9.69
CA GLN A 139 12.74 10.53 -10.43
C GLN A 139 13.18 9.89 -11.76
N ILE A 140 13.41 8.58 -11.79
CA ILE A 140 13.72 7.85 -13.04
C ILE A 140 12.56 7.95 -14.02
N LEU A 141 11.32 7.72 -13.55
CA LEU A 141 10.13 7.81 -14.39
C LEU A 141 9.90 9.21 -14.96
N GLN A 142 10.08 10.25 -14.16
CA GLN A 142 9.92 11.63 -14.60
C GLN A 142 10.90 12.01 -15.72
N ARG A 143 12.09 11.38 -15.76
CA ARG A 143 13.12 11.55 -16.80
C ARG A 143 12.96 10.61 -17.98
N SER A 144 12.14 9.55 -17.85
CA SER A 144 11.95 8.55 -18.90
C SER A 144 11.12 9.09 -20.07
N SER A 145 11.22 8.43 -21.22
CA SER A 145 10.39 8.69 -22.40
C SER A 145 8.97 8.07 -22.27
N LEU A 146 8.75 7.23 -21.26
CA LEU A 146 7.48 6.53 -21.08
C LEU A 146 6.29 7.46 -20.82
N GLN A 147 5.12 6.98 -21.16
CA GLN A 147 3.88 7.43 -20.55
C GLN A 147 3.79 6.80 -19.16
N TRP A 148 3.62 7.60 -18.13
CA TRP A 148 3.60 7.09 -16.75
C TRP A 148 2.56 7.78 -15.88
N VAL A 149 2.16 7.09 -14.81
CA VAL A 149 1.36 7.65 -13.71
C VAL A 149 1.99 7.20 -12.40
N ILE A 150 2.26 8.14 -11.51
CA ILE A 150 2.77 7.86 -10.17
C ILE A 150 1.62 8.06 -9.18
N LEU A 151 1.34 7.03 -8.40
CA LEU A 151 0.27 7.04 -7.40
C LEU A 151 0.90 6.98 -6.00
N ARG A 152 0.96 8.11 -5.28
CA ARG A 152 1.40 8.14 -3.87
C ARG A 152 0.25 7.68 -2.98
N VAL A 153 0.29 6.41 -2.60
CA VAL A 153 -0.79 5.73 -1.88
C VAL A 153 -0.69 5.99 -0.38
N GLY A 154 -1.81 6.30 0.25
CA GLY A 154 -1.96 6.44 1.70
C GLY A 154 -1.85 5.11 2.46
N VAL A 155 -2.27 5.09 3.72
CA VAL A 155 -2.23 3.88 4.54
C VAL A 155 -3.28 2.88 4.06
N SER A 156 -2.82 1.89 3.29
CA SER A 156 -3.68 0.89 2.66
C SER A 156 -3.62 -0.44 3.39
N VAL A 157 -4.64 -0.71 4.20
CA VAL A 157 -4.76 -1.93 5.01
C VAL A 157 -6.18 -2.46 4.98
N ASP A 158 -6.34 -3.76 5.21
CA ASP A 158 -7.64 -4.40 5.43
C ASP A 158 -7.54 -5.44 6.56
N SER A 159 -8.62 -6.18 6.75
CA SER A 159 -8.68 -7.22 7.80
C SER A 159 -7.60 -8.32 7.71
N ARG A 160 -6.83 -8.42 6.62
CA ARG A 160 -5.70 -9.35 6.48
C ARG A 160 -4.50 -8.89 7.31
N THR A 161 -4.38 -7.59 7.59
CA THR A 161 -3.31 -7.01 8.41
C THR A 161 -3.45 -7.31 9.90
N LEU A 162 -4.56 -7.92 10.33
CA LEU A 162 -4.77 -8.40 11.72
C LEU A 162 -3.75 -9.44 12.21
N LYS A 163 -2.93 -9.98 11.32
CA LYS A 163 -1.80 -10.86 11.67
C LYS A 163 -0.54 -10.09 12.04
N THR A 164 -0.71 -8.85 12.52
CA THR A 164 0.39 -8.02 13.02
C THR A 164 1.10 -8.74 14.17
N ASP A 165 2.41 -8.86 14.06
CA ASP A 165 3.22 -9.43 15.12
C ASP A 165 3.35 -8.46 16.30
N ARG A 166 3.80 -9.01 17.45
CA ARG A 166 3.86 -8.27 18.70
C ARG A 166 4.85 -7.09 18.67
N ALA A 167 5.93 -7.21 17.90
CA ALA A 167 6.95 -6.15 17.79
C ALA A 167 6.38 -4.95 17.00
N THR A 168 5.74 -5.23 15.88
CA THR A 168 5.06 -4.20 15.07
C THR A 168 3.96 -3.50 15.87
N LEU A 169 3.11 -4.25 16.60
CA LEU A 169 2.08 -3.64 17.44
C LEU A 169 2.68 -2.68 18.48
N ARG A 170 3.80 -3.04 19.11
CA ARG A 170 4.49 -2.15 20.06
C ARG A 170 5.01 -0.88 19.42
N GLN A 171 5.60 -0.99 18.22
CA GLN A 171 6.03 0.20 17.48
C GLN A 171 4.85 1.12 17.16
N LEU A 172 3.74 0.54 16.71
CA LEU A 172 2.53 1.32 16.45
C LEU A 172 1.99 2.00 17.72
N LEU A 173 2.09 1.36 18.88
CA LEU A 173 1.66 1.96 20.17
C LEU A 173 2.56 3.10 20.66
N LYS A 174 3.77 3.28 20.12
CA LYS A 174 4.67 4.40 20.46
C LYS A 174 4.37 5.67 19.67
N ILE A 175 3.63 5.57 18.58
CA ILE A 175 3.31 6.70 17.72
C ILE A 175 2.39 7.68 18.47
N HIS A 176 2.57 8.98 18.23
CA HIS A 176 1.71 9.99 18.84
C HIS A 176 0.23 9.79 18.45
N PRO A 177 -0.71 9.81 19.42
CA PRO A 177 -2.12 9.52 19.15
C PRO A 177 -2.76 10.43 18.10
N GLU A 178 -2.37 11.70 18.09
CA GLU A 178 -2.90 12.71 17.18
C GLU A 178 -2.13 12.80 15.85
N SER A 179 -1.19 11.87 15.57
CA SER A 179 -0.53 11.83 14.26
C SER A 179 -1.57 11.65 13.15
N PRO A 180 -1.52 12.48 12.09
CA PRO A 180 -2.46 12.37 10.99
C PRO A 180 -2.26 11.05 10.24
N LEU A 181 -3.36 10.41 9.86
CA LEU A 181 -3.35 9.18 9.09
C LEU A 181 -4.53 9.20 8.11
N GLU A 182 -4.26 9.11 6.83
CA GLU A 182 -5.30 8.89 5.85
C GLU A 182 -5.34 7.41 5.44
N PHE A 183 -6.45 6.78 5.80
CA PHE A 183 -6.75 5.41 5.40
C PHE A 183 -7.22 5.36 3.95
N ILE A 184 -6.87 4.29 3.24
CA ILE A 184 -7.52 3.93 1.99
C ILE A 184 -7.73 2.44 1.93
N HIS A 185 -8.95 2.03 1.54
CA HIS A 185 -9.23 0.61 1.40
C HIS A 185 -8.47 0.01 0.20
N PRO A 186 -7.81 -1.17 0.32
CA PRO A 186 -7.06 -1.79 -0.79
C PRO A 186 -7.87 -2.06 -2.06
N LYS A 187 -9.19 -2.18 -1.95
CA LYS A 187 -10.07 -2.27 -3.13
C LYS A 187 -10.11 -0.95 -3.89
N ASP A 188 -10.13 0.20 -3.18
CA ASP A 188 -10.11 1.52 -3.80
C ASP A 188 -8.76 1.81 -4.46
N VAL A 189 -7.66 1.36 -3.85
CA VAL A 189 -6.33 1.39 -4.50
C VAL A 189 -6.35 0.61 -5.81
N ALA A 190 -6.97 -0.59 -5.82
CA ALA A 190 -7.10 -1.39 -7.04
C ALA A 190 -7.99 -0.71 -8.10
N VAL A 191 -9.06 -0.02 -7.68
CA VAL A 191 -9.90 0.79 -8.58
C VAL A 191 -9.09 1.93 -9.18
N ALA A 192 -8.37 2.71 -8.36
CA ALA A 192 -7.53 3.81 -8.83
C ALA A 192 -6.50 3.34 -9.87
N MET A 193 -5.78 2.23 -9.59
CA MET A 193 -4.83 1.65 -10.52
C MET A 193 -5.48 1.22 -11.84
N CYS A 194 -6.63 0.54 -11.78
CA CYS A 194 -7.32 0.04 -12.97
C CYS A 194 -7.96 1.18 -13.79
N ASN A 195 -8.51 2.20 -13.14
CA ASN A 195 -9.05 3.38 -13.83
C ASN A 195 -7.95 4.22 -14.48
N ALA A 196 -6.73 4.23 -13.92
CA ALA A 196 -5.56 4.85 -14.54
C ALA A 196 -5.12 4.15 -15.84
N VAL A 197 -5.54 2.90 -16.10
CA VAL A 197 -5.19 2.17 -17.34
C VAL A 197 -5.76 2.88 -18.57
N SER A 198 -7.02 3.29 -18.53
CA SER A 198 -7.72 3.92 -19.67
C SER A 198 -7.70 5.44 -19.65
N SER A 199 -7.49 6.06 -18.48
CA SER A 199 -7.50 7.51 -18.34
C SER A 199 -6.29 8.16 -19.02
N LYS A 200 -6.54 9.03 -20.01
CA LYS A 200 -5.48 9.82 -20.67
C LYS A 200 -5.12 11.07 -19.87
N SER A 201 -6.05 11.59 -19.07
CA SER A 201 -5.89 12.81 -18.27
C SER A 201 -4.87 12.68 -17.14
N VAL A 202 -4.55 11.45 -16.73
CA VAL A 202 -3.57 11.19 -15.65
C VAL A 202 -2.14 10.98 -16.16
N ASN A 203 -1.94 11.05 -17.48
CA ASN A 203 -0.63 10.81 -18.07
C ASN A 203 0.41 11.82 -17.60
N ARG A 204 1.58 11.32 -17.18
CA ARG A 204 2.72 12.08 -16.60
C ARG A 204 2.32 12.90 -15.37
N LYS A 205 1.36 12.39 -14.58
CA LYS A 205 0.94 12.99 -13.31
C LYS A 205 1.40 12.18 -12.11
N ILE A 206 1.68 12.90 -11.02
CA ILE A 206 1.80 12.36 -9.67
C ILE A 206 0.47 12.64 -8.98
N LEU A 207 -0.19 11.62 -8.46
CA LEU A 207 -1.50 11.74 -7.81
C LEU A 207 -1.43 11.20 -6.38
N LEU A 208 -2.11 11.87 -5.46
CA LEU A 208 -2.24 11.44 -4.07
C LEU A 208 -3.48 10.54 -3.95
N ILE A 209 -3.27 9.29 -3.55
CA ILE A 209 -4.31 8.27 -3.49
C ILE A 209 -4.67 8.00 -2.03
N GLY A 210 -5.58 8.81 -1.51
CA GLY A 210 -6.15 8.73 -0.17
C GLY A 210 -7.64 8.42 -0.21
N GLY A 211 -8.21 7.98 0.92
CA GLY A 211 -9.64 7.66 1.01
C GLY A 211 -10.55 8.89 1.16
N GLY A 212 -9.99 10.10 1.10
CA GLY A 212 -10.73 11.34 1.25
C GLY A 212 -11.08 11.67 2.71
N LYS A 213 -11.89 12.72 2.92
CA LYS A 213 -12.20 13.26 4.25
C LYS A 213 -12.78 12.23 5.23
N SER A 214 -13.58 11.28 4.75
CA SER A 214 -14.14 10.22 5.59
C SER A 214 -13.09 9.22 6.10
N CYS A 215 -11.91 9.22 5.50
CA CYS A 215 -10.77 8.37 5.83
C CYS A 215 -9.62 9.13 6.50
N GLN A 216 -9.74 10.44 6.69
CA GLN A 216 -8.78 11.27 7.43
C GLN A 216 -9.02 11.11 8.93
N VAL A 217 -8.23 10.25 9.56
CA VAL A 217 -8.31 9.94 10.99
C VAL A 217 -6.99 10.26 11.67
N ASN A 218 -6.94 10.17 12.99
CA ASN A 218 -5.68 10.14 13.72
C ASN A 218 -5.25 8.70 14.03
N HIS A 219 -4.00 8.54 14.42
CA HIS A 219 -3.41 7.23 14.71
C HIS A 219 -4.15 6.49 15.84
N TYR A 220 -4.64 7.23 16.85
CA TYR A 220 -5.45 6.66 17.93
C TYR A 220 -6.74 6.00 17.41
N ARG A 221 -7.50 6.69 16.58
CA ARG A 221 -8.74 6.13 16.01
C ARG A 221 -8.45 4.91 15.14
N PHE A 222 -7.37 4.97 14.35
CA PHE A 222 -6.95 3.85 13.52
C PHE A 222 -6.64 2.58 14.35
N LEU A 223 -5.82 2.69 15.39
CA LEU A 223 -5.53 1.54 16.26
C LEU A 223 -6.77 1.09 17.06
N LYS A 224 -7.56 2.04 17.54
CA LYS A 224 -8.77 1.75 18.32
C LYS A 224 -9.75 0.87 17.54
N ALA A 225 -9.83 0.97 16.22
CA ALA A 225 -10.74 0.15 15.40
C ALA A 225 -10.55 -1.35 15.64
N ALA A 226 -9.32 -1.86 15.64
CA ALA A 226 -9.02 -3.27 15.89
C ALA A 226 -9.38 -3.71 17.33
N PHE A 227 -9.03 -2.88 18.32
CA PHE A 227 -9.34 -3.17 19.73
C PHE A 227 -10.84 -3.13 20.00
N THR A 228 -11.56 -2.16 19.45
CA THR A 228 -13.01 -2.05 19.53
C THR A 228 -13.70 -3.26 18.91
N ALA A 229 -13.23 -3.72 17.74
CA ALA A 229 -13.77 -4.91 17.07
C ALA A 229 -13.64 -6.18 17.93
N LEU A 230 -12.64 -6.27 18.79
CA LEU A 230 -12.46 -7.33 19.79
C LEU A 230 -13.16 -7.03 21.12
N SER A 231 -13.78 -5.85 21.28
CA SER A 231 -14.29 -5.32 22.54
C SER A 231 -13.22 -5.26 23.65
N LEU A 232 -11.98 -4.96 23.28
CA LEU A 232 -10.87 -4.74 24.17
C LEU A 232 -10.57 -3.24 24.31
N ARG A 233 -9.92 -2.85 25.41
CA ARG A 233 -9.42 -1.48 25.58
C ARG A 233 -8.06 -1.34 24.90
N LEU A 234 -7.89 -0.29 24.09
CA LEU A 234 -6.59 0.06 23.53
C LEU A 234 -5.66 0.50 24.68
N PRO A 235 -4.55 -0.19 24.94
CA PRO A 235 -3.60 0.16 26.00
C PRO A 235 -2.68 1.30 25.55
N TYR A 236 -3.25 2.48 25.34
CA TYR A 236 -2.53 3.64 24.87
C TYR A 236 -1.94 4.41 26.04
N ASN A 237 -0.66 4.77 25.95
CA ASN A 237 0.00 5.62 26.93
C ASN A 237 0.15 7.05 26.36
N ASN A 238 -0.35 8.05 27.05
CA ASN A 238 -0.28 9.46 26.64
C ASN A 238 1.15 10.03 26.58
N THR A 239 2.16 9.29 27.04
CA THR A 239 3.58 9.66 26.96
C THR A 239 4.22 9.37 25.60
N ASN A 240 3.52 8.63 24.71
CA ASN A 240 4.03 8.27 23.41
C ASN A 240 4.11 9.51 22.49
N ARG A 241 5.26 9.71 21.86
CA ARG A 241 5.60 10.96 21.14
C ARG A 241 6.31 10.72 19.81
N GLU A 242 6.40 9.47 19.34
CA GLU A 242 7.10 9.19 18.09
C GLU A 242 6.32 9.70 16.88
N SER A 243 7.01 10.41 15.99
CA SER A 243 6.49 10.78 14.68
C SER A 243 6.46 9.56 13.75
N TYR A 244 5.51 9.53 12.82
CA TYR A 244 5.36 8.40 11.92
C TYR A 244 5.13 8.84 10.48
N TYR A 245 5.28 7.95 9.51
CA TYR A 245 5.25 8.19 8.07
C TYR A 245 3.83 8.21 7.49
N THR A 246 2.89 8.84 8.18
CA THR A 246 1.50 8.95 7.75
C THR A 246 1.06 10.40 7.70
N HIS A 247 0.20 10.75 6.77
CA HIS A 247 -0.27 12.12 6.56
C HIS A 247 -1.73 12.12 6.12
N TRP A 248 -2.41 13.24 6.26
CA TRP A 248 -3.59 13.55 5.46
C TRP A 248 -3.14 14.13 4.12
N MET A 249 -3.89 13.84 3.07
CA MET A 249 -3.53 14.21 1.70
C MET A 249 -4.70 14.90 0.99
N ASP A 250 -4.38 15.85 0.12
CA ASP A 250 -5.35 16.36 -0.84
C ASP A 250 -5.45 15.40 -2.03
N SER A 251 -6.44 14.53 -1.96
CA SER A 251 -6.73 13.55 -3.01
C SER A 251 -7.86 14.00 -3.97
N ALA A 252 -8.26 15.27 -3.95
CA ALA A 252 -9.40 15.76 -4.73
C ALA A 252 -9.19 15.59 -6.24
N GLU A 253 -8.03 16.02 -6.78
CA GLU A 253 -7.71 15.85 -8.20
C GLU A 253 -7.69 14.35 -8.59
N ALA A 254 -7.09 13.51 -7.76
CA ALA A 254 -7.05 12.08 -8.02
C ALA A 254 -8.45 11.46 -8.03
N GLN A 255 -9.33 11.87 -7.12
CA GLN A 255 -10.71 11.41 -7.07
C GLN A 255 -11.50 11.86 -8.30
N GLU A 256 -11.35 13.11 -8.73
CA GLU A 256 -12.00 13.63 -9.94
C GLU A 256 -11.57 12.85 -11.20
N LEU A 257 -10.28 12.50 -11.31
CA LEU A 257 -9.72 11.84 -12.49
C LEU A 257 -9.91 10.32 -12.50
N LEU A 258 -10.05 9.68 -11.34
CA LEU A 258 -10.00 8.22 -11.21
C LEU A 258 -11.22 7.60 -10.49
N GLU A 259 -12.09 8.37 -9.85
CA GLU A 259 -13.36 7.94 -9.22
C GLU A 259 -13.22 6.65 -8.39
N PHE A 260 -12.32 6.65 -7.39
CA PHE A 260 -11.92 5.43 -6.70
C PHE A 260 -12.36 5.35 -5.23
N GLN A 261 -12.81 6.46 -4.61
CA GLN A 261 -13.18 6.54 -3.19
C GLN A 261 -14.58 5.94 -2.95
N ASN A 262 -14.63 4.64 -2.68
CA ASN A 262 -15.89 3.91 -2.44
C ASN A 262 -16.07 3.48 -0.99
N TYR A 263 -14.99 3.45 -0.19
CA TYR A 263 -14.99 2.97 1.19
C TYR A 263 -14.59 4.07 2.15
N SER A 264 -15.39 4.24 3.19
CA SER A 264 -15.09 5.12 4.34
C SER A 264 -14.26 4.39 5.41
N PHE A 265 -13.77 5.12 6.41
CA PHE A 265 -13.14 4.50 7.57
C PHE A 265 -14.16 3.74 8.43
N GLU A 266 -15.42 4.17 8.47
CA GLU A 266 -16.51 3.44 9.11
C GLU A 266 -16.75 2.06 8.46
N ASP A 267 -16.67 1.95 7.15
CA ASP A 267 -16.79 0.66 6.45
C ASP A 267 -15.64 -0.29 6.86
N TYR A 268 -14.43 0.22 7.01
CA TYR A 268 -13.31 -0.54 7.56
C TYR A 268 -13.57 -0.99 9.01
N GLU A 269 -14.08 -0.12 9.88
CA GLU A 269 -14.44 -0.46 11.27
C GLU A 269 -15.50 -1.58 11.30
N GLN A 270 -16.51 -1.52 10.42
CA GLN A 270 -17.54 -2.55 10.27
C GLN A 270 -16.96 -3.87 9.73
N GLU A 271 -16.10 -3.83 8.72
CA GLU A 271 -15.42 -5.02 8.18
C GLU A 271 -14.61 -5.71 9.29
N MET A 272 -13.87 -4.94 10.08
CA MET A 272 -13.10 -5.44 11.22
C MET A 272 -14.00 -6.09 12.25
N ALA A 273 -15.10 -5.45 12.65
CA ALA A 273 -16.05 -5.97 13.61
C ALA A 273 -16.69 -7.28 13.14
N LYS A 274 -17.03 -7.37 11.85
CA LYS A 274 -17.58 -8.59 11.23
C LYS A 274 -16.56 -9.72 11.19
N LYS A 275 -15.33 -9.43 10.79
CA LYS A 275 -14.25 -10.41 10.66
C LYS A 275 -13.83 -11.00 12.00
N LEU A 276 -13.77 -10.16 13.04
CA LEU A 276 -13.33 -10.54 14.38
C LEU A 276 -14.47 -11.06 15.27
N ARG A 277 -15.70 -11.15 14.74
CA ARG A 277 -16.90 -11.53 15.52
C ARG A 277 -16.70 -12.82 16.32
N PHE A 278 -16.20 -13.88 15.70
CA PHE A 278 -16.04 -15.17 16.38
C PHE A 278 -14.92 -15.14 17.42
N ILE A 279 -13.80 -14.45 17.12
CA ILE A 279 -12.71 -14.24 18.09
C ILE A 279 -13.25 -13.46 19.28
N ARG A 280 -14.00 -12.39 19.05
CA ARG A 280 -14.65 -11.57 20.09
C ARG A 280 -15.54 -12.40 21.00
N ILE A 281 -16.35 -13.32 20.45
CA ILE A 281 -17.21 -14.20 21.24
C ILE A 281 -16.35 -15.16 22.07
N GLY A 282 -15.31 -15.77 21.49
CA GLY A 282 -14.43 -16.72 22.19
C GLY A 282 -13.64 -16.09 23.34
N ILE A 283 -13.22 -14.84 23.21
CA ILE A 283 -12.46 -14.14 24.27
C ILE A 283 -13.36 -13.40 25.27
N TRP A 284 -14.67 -13.39 25.06
CA TRP A 284 -15.61 -12.63 25.89
C TRP A 284 -15.46 -12.87 27.40
N PRO A 285 -15.38 -14.13 27.90
CA PRO A 285 -15.19 -14.39 29.34
C PRO A 285 -13.81 -13.94 29.86
N LEU A 286 -12.81 -13.86 29.00
CA LEU A 286 -11.45 -13.49 29.39
C LEU A 286 -11.19 -11.98 29.30
N ARG A 287 -12.12 -11.19 28.78
CA ARG A 287 -11.96 -9.73 28.57
C ARG A 287 -11.49 -8.94 29.78
N PRO A 288 -12.03 -9.14 31.00
CA PRO A 288 -11.54 -8.40 32.18
C PRO A 288 -10.06 -8.65 32.45
N ILE A 289 -9.63 -9.90 32.31
CA ILE A 289 -8.23 -10.31 32.50
C ILE A 289 -7.37 -9.74 31.40
N LEU A 290 -7.79 -9.86 30.13
CA LEU A 290 -7.06 -9.33 28.97
C LEU A 290 -6.89 -7.80 29.08
N ASN A 291 -7.95 -7.06 29.39
CA ASN A 291 -7.88 -5.61 29.57
C ASN A 291 -6.95 -5.19 30.73
N ARG A 292 -6.80 -6.02 31.76
CA ARG A 292 -5.89 -5.76 32.88
C ARG A 292 -4.45 -6.10 32.55
N LEU A 293 -4.20 -7.21 31.85
CA LEU A 293 -2.84 -7.72 31.59
C LEU A 293 -2.20 -7.14 30.34
N MET A 294 -2.99 -6.74 29.34
CA MET A 294 -2.50 -6.27 28.04
C MET A 294 -1.54 -5.06 28.14
N PRO A 295 -1.83 -4.03 28.97
CA PRO A 295 -0.88 -2.93 29.15
C PRO A 295 0.49 -3.41 29.62
N TYR A 296 0.52 -4.34 30.58
CA TYR A 296 1.77 -4.93 31.07
C TYR A 296 2.47 -5.82 30.04
N ALA A 297 1.69 -6.61 29.30
CA ALA A 297 2.22 -7.49 28.26
C ALA A 297 2.82 -6.71 27.06
N LEU A 298 2.35 -5.50 26.81
CA LEU A 298 2.84 -4.63 25.77
C LEU A 298 3.90 -3.63 26.28
N ALA A 299 3.92 -3.32 27.59
CA ALA A 299 4.91 -2.44 28.21
C ALA A 299 6.23 -3.13 28.55
N LYS A 300 6.20 -4.44 28.89
CA LYS A 300 7.40 -5.20 29.22
C LYS A 300 8.13 -5.64 27.94
N ILE A 301 8.92 -4.72 27.38
CA ILE A 301 10.17 -5.07 26.66
C ILE A 301 10.88 -3.78 26.25
#